data_0f55bcd61ad8e150f455f02ed552c5e8
#
_entry.id   0f55bcd61ad8e150f455f02ed552c5e8
#
_cell.length_a   1.000
_cell.length_b   1.000
_cell.length_c   1.000
_cell.angle_alpha   90.00
_cell.angle_beta   90.00
_cell.angle_gamma   90.00
#
_symmetry.space_group_name_H-M   'P 1'
#
loop_
_entity.id
_entity.type
_entity.pdbx_description
1 polymer ?
#
loop_
_entity_poly.entity_id
_entity_poly.type
_entity_poly.pdbx_seq_one_letter_code
_entity_poly.pdbx_strand_id
1 'polypeptide(L)'
;VVSARRAGTTSALDEIAKIPEFFHMPLINGNYWPMVHGSTPDDVRKDEEGLQIVRNIGRNMAWILKCIQVGKENGIEHPQPEDPVKTNFIR
;
A
#
# COMPACT_ATOMS: atom_id res chain seq x y z
N VAL A 1 6.32 -3.70 5.22
CA VAL A 1 6.77 -2.75 6.24
C VAL A 1 8.24 -2.48 6.03
N VAL A 2 8.64 -1.23 6.04
CA VAL A 2 10.02 -0.77 5.96
C VAL A 2 10.33 0.12 7.16
N SER A 3 11.59 0.25 7.53
CA SER A 3 12.00 1.11 8.63
C SER A 3 13.16 2.01 8.22
N ALA A 4 13.20 3.21 8.77
CA ALA A 4 14.30 4.14 8.63
C ALA A 4 14.76 4.58 10.03
N ARG A 5 16.06 4.59 10.25
CA ARG A 5 16.61 4.90 11.58
C ARG A 5 16.40 6.36 12.01
N ARG A 6 16.45 7.29 11.05
CA ARG A 6 16.34 8.74 11.30
C ARG A 6 15.39 9.41 10.34
N ALA A 7 15.82 9.59 9.09
CA ALA A 7 15.07 10.18 8.00
C ALA A 7 15.00 9.19 6.84
N GLY A 8 14.16 9.46 5.82
CA GLY A 8 14.07 8.64 4.63
C GLY A 8 12.82 7.76 4.57
N THR A 9 11.88 7.88 5.50
CA THR A 9 10.61 7.14 5.46
C THR A 9 9.81 7.43 4.21
N THR A 10 9.72 8.68 3.78
CA THR A 10 9.01 9.08 2.55
C THR A 10 9.66 8.45 1.32
N SER A 11 10.99 8.56 1.20
CA SER A 11 11.72 7.92 0.09
C SER A 11 11.57 6.41 0.08
N ALA A 12 11.58 5.77 1.26
CA ALA A 12 11.35 4.33 1.38
C ALA A 12 9.94 3.93 0.94
N LEU A 13 8.92 4.74 1.23
CA LEU A 13 7.56 4.53 0.76
C LEU A 13 7.47 4.63 -0.77
N ASP A 14 8.07 5.66 -1.36
CA ASP A 14 8.09 5.87 -2.81
C ASP A 14 8.77 4.70 -3.53
N GLU A 15 9.88 4.21 -3.00
CA GLU A 15 10.58 3.06 -3.58
C GLU A 15 9.78 1.76 -3.46
N ILE A 16 9.18 1.49 -2.32
CA ILE A 16 8.42 0.23 -2.13
C ILE A 16 7.08 0.24 -2.88
N ALA A 17 6.49 1.42 -3.11
CA ALA A 17 5.24 1.57 -3.85
C ALA A 17 5.36 1.12 -5.32
N LYS A 18 6.55 1.25 -5.91
CA LYS A 18 6.82 0.81 -7.29
C LYS A 18 6.65 -0.70 -7.48
N ILE A 19 6.82 -1.50 -6.43
CA ILE A 19 6.70 -2.97 -6.51
C ILE A 19 5.24 -3.38 -6.80
N PRO A 20 4.23 -2.99 -6.00
CA PRO A 20 2.85 -3.31 -6.30
C PRO A 20 2.37 -2.71 -7.64
N GLU A 21 2.82 -1.50 -8.02
CA GLU A 21 2.52 -0.91 -9.34
C GLU A 21 2.97 -1.81 -10.49
N PHE A 22 4.16 -2.40 -10.38
CA PHE A 22 4.70 -3.30 -11.39
C PHE A 22 3.90 -4.61 -11.50
N PHE A 23 3.27 -5.05 -10.42
CA PHE A 23 2.54 -6.33 -10.34
C PHE A 23 1.02 -6.19 -10.41
N HIS A 24 0.49 -5.11 -10.97
CA HIS A 24 -0.96 -4.86 -11.08
C HIS A 24 -1.70 -4.87 -9.75
N MET A 25 -1.02 -4.52 -8.66
CA MET A 25 -1.60 -4.49 -7.32
C MET A 25 -2.11 -3.08 -6.99
N PRO A 26 -3.38 -2.91 -6.62
CA PRO A 26 -3.87 -1.61 -6.18
C PRO A 26 -3.24 -1.23 -4.83
N LEU A 27 -2.81 0.03 -4.71
CA LEU A 27 -2.33 0.59 -3.46
C LEU A 27 -3.51 1.07 -2.60
N ILE A 28 -3.58 0.60 -1.38
CA ILE A 28 -4.60 1.01 -0.43
C ILE A 28 -4.02 2.05 0.51
N ASN A 29 -4.58 3.24 0.46
CA ASN A 29 -4.13 4.39 1.22
C ASN A 29 -5.07 4.72 2.39
N GLY A 30 -4.56 5.49 3.33
CA GLY A 30 -5.31 6.13 4.40
C GLY A 30 -5.53 7.62 4.11
N ASN A 31 -5.50 8.41 5.17
CA ASN A 31 -5.68 9.87 5.12
C ASN A 31 -4.35 10.65 5.02
N TYR A 32 -3.22 9.98 5.13
CA TYR A 32 -1.88 10.57 5.06
C TYR A 32 -0.83 9.50 4.72
N TRP A 33 0.44 9.88 4.62
CA TRP A 33 1.54 8.93 4.40
C TRP A 33 1.64 7.91 5.55
N PRO A 34 1.74 6.62 5.26
CA PRO A 34 1.69 5.56 6.27
C PRO A 34 3.00 5.42 7.05
N MET A 35 3.22 6.35 7.96
CA MET A 35 4.39 6.39 8.83
C MET A 35 3.98 6.39 10.29
N VAL A 36 4.75 5.68 11.12
CA VAL A 36 4.67 5.72 12.58
C VAL A 36 6.07 5.96 13.11
N HIS A 37 6.18 6.87 14.07
CA HIS A 37 7.46 7.30 14.62
C HIS A 37 7.65 6.84 16.07
N GLY A 38 8.90 6.54 16.43
CA GLY A 38 9.27 6.23 17.80
C GLY A 38 10.67 5.63 17.86
N SER A 39 11.39 5.92 18.93
CA SER A 39 12.70 5.33 19.22
C SER A 39 12.59 4.04 20.01
N THR A 40 11.47 3.85 20.70
CA THR A 40 11.15 2.66 21.50
C THR A 40 9.73 2.20 21.19
N PRO A 41 9.35 0.96 21.53
CA PRO A 41 7.97 0.51 21.39
C PRO A 41 6.94 1.40 22.14
N ASP A 42 7.34 1.99 23.24
CA ASP A 42 6.47 2.87 24.02
C ASP A 42 6.28 4.24 23.34
N ASP A 43 7.29 4.76 22.65
CA ASP A 43 7.17 5.96 21.85
C ASP A 43 6.25 5.73 20.65
N VAL A 44 6.39 4.58 19.96
CA VAL A 44 5.51 4.19 18.85
C VAL A 44 4.05 4.16 19.31
N ARG A 45 3.76 3.66 20.52
CA ARG A 45 2.40 3.64 21.08
C ARG A 45 1.84 5.02 21.38
N LYS A 46 2.69 6.05 21.53
CA LYS A 46 2.30 7.45 21.76
C LYS A 46 2.11 8.24 20.47
N ASP A 47 2.55 7.72 19.35
CA ASP A 47 2.32 8.35 18.04
C ASP A 47 0.86 8.11 17.59
N GLU A 48 -0.04 8.89 18.16
CA GLU A 48 -1.48 8.76 17.91
C GLU A 48 -1.84 9.01 16.45
N GLU A 49 -1.17 9.97 15.78
CA GLU A 49 -1.38 10.28 14.37
C GLU A 49 -0.95 9.12 13.47
N GLY A 50 0.27 8.64 13.62
CA GLY A 50 0.77 7.49 12.85
C GLY A 50 -0.08 6.24 13.05
N LEU A 51 -0.46 5.95 14.29
CA LEU A 51 -1.36 4.83 14.60
C LEU A 51 -2.77 5.02 14.00
N GLN A 52 -3.28 6.24 13.95
CA GLN A 52 -4.56 6.54 13.29
C GLN A 52 -4.48 6.28 11.79
N ILE A 53 -3.41 6.73 11.14
CA ILE A 53 -3.19 6.55 9.70
C ILE A 53 -3.18 5.06 9.35
N VAL A 54 -2.39 4.25 10.06
CA VAL A 54 -2.30 2.80 9.76
C VAL A 54 -3.60 2.06 10.08
N ARG A 55 -4.37 2.49 11.09
CA ARG A 55 -5.71 1.95 11.34
C ARG A 55 -6.68 2.26 10.18
N ASN A 56 -6.62 3.47 9.63
CA ASN A 56 -7.44 3.86 8.47
C ASN A 56 -7.09 3.03 7.23
N ILE A 57 -5.82 2.78 6.97
CA ILE A 57 -5.37 1.88 5.90
C ILE A 57 -5.94 0.48 6.12
N GLY A 58 -5.84 -0.07 7.32
CA GLY A 58 -6.38 -1.38 7.66
C GLY A 58 -7.90 -1.48 7.44
N ARG A 59 -8.65 -0.43 7.80
CA ARG A 59 -10.11 -0.35 7.56
C ARG A 59 -10.44 -0.28 6.07
N ASN A 60 -9.71 0.56 5.31
CA ASN A 60 -9.89 0.68 3.86
C ASN A 60 -9.56 -0.64 3.17
N MET A 61 -8.49 -1.29 3.54
CA MET A 61 -8.11 -2.61 3.01
C MET A 61 -9.19 -3.65 3.29
N ALA A 62 -9.68 -3.74 4.53
CA ALA A 62 -10.75 -4.66 4.90
C ALA A 62 -12.05 -4.40 4.12
N TRP A 63 -12.39 -3.14 3.90
CA TRP A 63 -13.54 -2.76 3.09
C TRP A 63 -13.39 -3.21 1.63
N ILE A 64 -12.26 -2.91 0.99
CA ILE A 64 -11.99 -3.29 -0.40
C ILE A 64 -11.99 -4.82 -0.56
N LEU A 65 -11.37 -5.56 0.37
CA LEU A 65 -11.37 -7.02 0.34
C LEU A 65 -12.79 -7.60 0.41
N LYS A 66 -13.67 -7.00 1.22
CA LYS A 66 -15.09 -7.39 1.27
C LYS A 66 -15.81 -7.09 -0.04
N CYS A 67 -15.55 -5.92 -0.64
CA CYS A 67 -16.13 -5.57 -1.94
C CYS A 67 -15.67 -6.56 -3.03
N ILE A 68 -14.40 -6.93 -3.06
CA ILE A 68 -13.86 -7.92 -3.99
C ILE A 68 -14.55 -9.28 -3.79
N GLN A 69 -14.70 -9.71 -2.54
CA GLN A 69 -15.36 -10.97 -2.22
C GLN A 69 -16.82 -11.00 -2.72
N VAL A 70 -17.59 -9.95 -2.40
CA VAL A 70 -18.99 -9.81 -2.87
C VAL A 70 -19.02 -9.73 -4.39
N GLY A 71 -18.10 -9.01 -5.02
CA GLY A 71 -17.98 -8.96 -6.49
C GLY A 71 -17.82 -10.34 -7.09
N LYS A 72 -16.89 -11.14 -6.57
CA LYS A 72 -16.66 -12.52 -7.03
C LYS A 72 -17.92 -13.39 -6.90
N GLU A 73 -18.61 -13.31 -5.77
CA GLU A 73 -19.86 -14.05 -5.52
C GLU A 73 -20.99 -13.66 -6.50
N ASN A 74 -20.90 -12.47 -7.12
CA ASN A 74 -21.84 -11.96 -8.11
C ASN A 74 -21.29 -11.99 -9.55
N GLY A 75 -20.23 -12.75 -9.81
CA GLY A 75 -19.71 -12.97 -11.17
C GLY A 75 -18.81 -11.87 -11.72
N ILE A 76 -18.30 -10.96 -10.85
CA ILE A 76 -17.30 -9.96 -11.24
C ILE A 76 -15.92 -10.60 -11.10
N GLU A 77 -15.30 -10.92 -12.22
CA GLU A 77 -13.98 -11.53 -12.26
C GLU A 77 -12.86 -10.48 -12.20
N HIS A 78 -11.74 -10.89 -11.65
CA HIS A 78 -10.53 -10.06 -11.69
C HIS A 78 -10.07 -9.90 -13.15
N PRO A 79 -9.78 -8.67 -13.61
CA PRO A 79 -9.24 -8.46 -14.96
C PRO A 79 -7.96 -9.27 -15.16
N GLN A 80 -7.89 -9.97 -16.29
CA GLN A 80 -6.65 -10.65 -16.66
C GLN A 80 -5.71 -9.64 -17.33
N PRO A 81 -4.41 -9.65 -16.99
CA PRO A 81 -3.45 -8.79 -17.66
C PRO A 81 -3.30 -9.22 -19.13
N GLU A 82 -3.09 -8.25 -20.00
CA GLU A 82 -2.72 -8.51 -21.38
C GLU A 82 -1.28 -9.09 -21.46
N ASP A 83 -0.99 -9.76 -22.57
CA ASP A 83 0.39 -10.18 -22.85
C ASP A 83 1.31 -8.95 -22.94
N PRO A 84 2.48 -8.99 -22.31
CA PRO A 84 3.34 -7.80 -22.23
C PRO A 84 3.93 -7.43 -23.59
N VAL A 85 3.61 -6.23 -24.03
CA VAL A 85 4.24 -5.60 -25.20
C VAL A 85 5.40 -4.73 -24.76
N LYS A 86 6.56 -4.94 -25.35
CA LYS A 86 7.76 -4.17 -25.01
C LYS A 86 8.01 -3.07 -26.04
N THR A 87 8.10 -1.85 -25.55
CA THR A 87 8.58 -0.72 -26.36
C THR A 87 10.07 -0.88 -26.60
N ASN A 88 10.48 -0.95 -27.86
CA ASN A 88 11.88 -0.98 -28.26
C ASN A 88 12.09 -0.13 -29.52
N PHE A 89 12.75 0.99 -29.35
CA PHE A 89 13.12 1.91 -30.45
C PHE A 89 14.56 1.73 -30.92
N ILE A 90 15.32 0.80 -30.36
CA ILE A 90 16.68 0.46 -30.81
C ILE A 90 16.54 -0.54 -31.94
N ARG A 91 17.00 -0.12 -33.12
CA ARG A 91 17.00 -0.94 -34.34
C ARG A 91 18.43 -1.27 -34.73
#